data_82d3f53d99263c82ca5e1b5a1ae5c66a
#
_entry.id   82d3f53d99263c82ca5e1b5a1ae5c66a
#
_cell.length_a   1.000
_cell.length_b   1.000
_cell.length_c   1.000
_cell.angle_alpha   90.00
_cell.angle_beta   90.00
_cell.angle_gamma   90.00
#
_symmetry.space_group_name_H-M   'P 1'
#
loop_
_entity.id
_entity.type
_entity.pdbx_description
1 polymer ?
#
loop_
_entity_poly.entity_id
_entity_poly.type
_entity_poly.pdbx_seq_one_letter_code
_entity_poly.pdbx_strand_id
1 'polypeptide(L)'
;MRIIEKLVSISPFFDCIDPSDIKGELFKVEHFEPDELIFQQGDTGGKAYVVLEDIISLYELSNSRTKTPFHRASKGSLFGTYAMLCGNARSATAIATTESTLASIDSDAFNQLLDQSPRLCKRMLASIAREASRGRTLNKGYGARRIVIRDSLNRTDSSGAEQLCDALSQSKKIDIIDKRRGTWPHEEQIADITRSIENERSVAFLIDEHTLISASNLKLIDANLLLISGNEISAQISTRKDEVVDLIRLWPSEQEKPDPLQERASSLTVHHVYNVRKDCQTDALRAARCILGIATTLVLGGGGAKGFAHVGAIKALQETGALELDLIYGVSIGSFVGMLCSFEMPWEAIYKYMRVIFVDGSPYSFSPSFHSLLQYSTGLEQLKTDYSSFDIHDTWIPFRPLSTNISRNHLTAWSAGNLLDRVIASMSIPGILPPVQMEDGSLHVDGSVIDNLPITEARSSTSGVVIAISLDHGEGQRTIPTLADSKGAIIQWLSRAGLAKRSMPLLTDTILYSILGAARQKSDDAEHLADCVLKPDLMSAGLLDWSCCDTALEAGYREAKNKLQGVELQPITN
;
A
#
# COMPACT_ATOMS: atom_id res chain seq x y z
N MET A 1 37.27 -12.57 22.00
CA MET A 1 36.10 -13.36 21.53
C MET A 1 36.13 -13.36 20.02
N ARG A 2 36.10 -14.52 19.36
CA ARG A 2 36.07 -14.56 17.89
C ARG A 2 34.76 -13.93 17.39
N ILE A 3 34.77 -13.29 16.21
CA ILE A 3 33.58 -12.63 15.65
C ILE A 3 32.41 -13.61 15.56
N ILE A 4 32.65 -14.86 15.18
CA ILE A 4 31.61 -15.88 15.09
C ILE A 4 30.92 -16.16 16.44
N GLU A 5 31.62 -16.11 17.56
CA GLU A 5 31.03 -16.26 18.89
C GLU A 5 30.09 -15.09 19.21
N LYS A 6 30.47 -13.85 18.83
CA LYS A 6 29.61 -12.68 18.95
C LYS A 6 28.37 -12.82 18.06
N LEU A 7 28.52 -13.25 16.81
CA LEU A 7 27.42 -13.45 15.87
C LEU A 7 26.41 -14.48 16.34
N VAL A 8 26.88 -15.62 16.85
CA VAL A 8 26.01 -16.67 17.43
C VAL A 8 25.20 -16.15 18.61
N SER A 9 25.77 -15.25 19.41
CA SER A 9 25.08 -14.70 20.59
C SER A 9 24.05 -13.63 20.26
N ILE A 10 24.19 -12.90 19.14
CA ILE A 10 23.35 -11.74 18.82
C ILE A 10 22.39 -11.96 17.66
N SER A 11 22.67 -12.94 16.78
CA SER A 11 21.89 -13.13 15.57
C SER A 11 21.14 -14.46 15.56
N PRO A 12 19.79 -14.41 15.53
CA PRO A 12 18.97 -15.62 15.41
C PRO A 12 19.29 -16.45 14.16
N PHE A 13 19.95 -15.83 13.19
CA PHE A 13 20.37 -16.50 11.95
C PHE A 13 21.56 -17.45 12.20
N PHE A 14 22.49 -17.09 13.08
CA PHE A 14 23.71 -17.82 13.37
C PHE A 14 23.64 -18.69 14.65
N ASP A 15 22.55 -18.64 15.43
CA ASP A 15 22.40 -19.41 16.67
C ASP A 15 22.45 -20.93 16.50
N CYS A 16 22.31 -21.41 15.26
CA CYS A 16 22.40 -22.82 14.91
C CYS A 16 23.84 -23.33 14.67
N ILE A 17 24.83 -22.43 14.74
CA ILE A 17 26.26 -22.76 14.51
C ILE A 17 26.92 -23.04 15.87
N ASP A 18 27.72 -24.10 15.93
CA ASP A 18 28.71 -24.26 17.00
C ASP A 18 29.98 -23.49 16.58
N PRO A 19 30.39 -22.43 17.34
CA PRO A 19 31.59 -21.67 16.98
C PRO A 19 32.86 -22.48 16.88
N SER A 20 32.95 -23.65 17.54
CA SER A 20 34.10 -24.56 17.48
C SER A 20 34.26 -25.25 16.12
N ASP A 21 33.16 -25.43 15.39
CA ASP A 21 33.15 -26.07 14.07
C ASP A 21 33.70 -25.17 12.96
N ILE A 22 33.70 -23.83 13.21
CA ILE A 22 34.12 -22.86 12.18
C ILE A 22 35.61 -22.57 12.29
N LYS A 23 36.29 -22.88 11.21
CA LYS A 23 37.75 -22.68 11.04
C LYS A 23 38.02 -21.42 10.21
N GLY A 24 39.00 -20.63 10.65
CA GLY A 24 39.45 -19.41 9.98
C GLY A 24 38.70 -18.17 10.39
N GLU A 25 39.22 -17.02 9.96
CA GLU A 25 38.60 -15.71 10.13
C GLU A 25 37.79 -15.37 8.87
N LEU A 26 36.50 -15.71 8.86
CA LEU A 26 35.62 -15.56 7.71
C LEU A 26 34.96 -14.17 7.65
N PHE A 27 34.94 -13.46 8.76
CA PHE A 27 34.30 -12.15 8.88
C PHE A 27 35.32 -11.04 9.11
N LYS A 28 35.06 -9.88 8.50
CA LYS A 28 35.82 -8.65 8.75
C LYS A 28 34.92 -7.64 9.47
N VAL A 29 35.47 -6.93 10.46
CA VAL A 29 34.75 -5.83 11.14
C VAL A 29 35.00 -4.54 10.35
N GLU A 30 33.93 -3.87 10.01
CA GLU A 30 33.94 -2.58 9.31
C GLU A 30 33.16 -1.56 10.15
N HIS A 31 33.66 -0.32 10.25
CA HIS A 31 33.03 0.77 10.97
C HIS A 31 32.52 1.81 9.97
N PHE A 32 31.38 2.36 10.22
CA PHE A 32 30.74 3.34 9.36
C PHE A 32 30.27 4.54 10.18
N GLU A 33 30.56 5.73 9.68
CA GLU A 33 30.10 6.98 10.26
C GLU A 33 28.60 7.20 9.98
N PRO A 34 27.90 8.05 10.75
CA PRO A 34 26.53 8.43 10.46
C PRO A 34 26.40 8.97 9.02
N ASP A 35 25.35 8.52 8.31
CA ASP A 35 25.05 8.85 6.90
C ASP A 35 26.05 8.27 5.88
N GLU A 36 27.01 7.45 6.29
CA GLU A 36 27.94 6.79 5.38
C GLU A 36 27.25 5.71 4.54
N LEU A 37 27.59 5.69 3.24
CA LEU A 37 27.05 4.74 2.27
C LEU A 37 27.80 3.41 2.37
N ILE A 38 27.08 2.32 2.66
CA ILE A 38 27.64 0.95 2.69
C ILE A 38 27.65 0.36 1.28
N PHE A 39 26.54 0.48 0.56
CA PHE A 39 26.43 0.15 -0.88
C PHE A 39 25.19 0.84 -1.48
N GLN A 40 25.20 1.03 -2.78
CA GLN A 40 24.12 1.65 -3.54
C GLN A 40 23.32 0.61 -4.32
N GLN A 41 22.01 0.87 -4.51
CA GLN A 41 21.16 0.06 -5.39
C GLN A 41 21.73 0.06 -6.82
N GLY A 42 21.85 -1.13 -7.41
CA GLY A 42 22.48 -1.33 -8.72
C GLY A 42 23.95 -1.71 -8.66
N ASP A 43 24.64 -1.56 -7.52
CA ASP A 43 26.03 -1.99 -7.36
C ASP A 43 26.17 -3.52 -7.47
N THR A 44 27.37 -4.00 -7.80
CA THR A 44 27.68 -5.43 -7.79
C THR A 44 27.72 -5.97 -6.36
N GLY A 45 26.94 -7.01 -6.07
CA GLY A 45 26.79 -7.55 -4.71
C GLY A 45 27.86 -8.61 -4.36
N GLY A 46 29.04 -8.19 -3.92
CA GLY A 46 30.13 -9.13 -3.53
C GLY A 46 30.23 -9.49 -2.05
N LYS A 47 29.50 -8.81 -1.15
CA LYS A 47 29.56 -9.02 0.30
C LYS A 47 28.17 -9.07 0.92
N ALA A 48 28.06 -9.77 2.05
CA ALA A 48 26.93 -9.66 2.98
C ALA A 48 27.41 -9.08 4.32
N TYR A 49 26.48 -8.53 5.10
CA TYR A 49 26.76 -7.81 6.32
C TYR A 49 25.86 -8.26 7.46
N VAL A 50 26.41 -8.33 8.67
CA VAL A 50 25.66 -8.53 9.91
C VAL A 50 25.87 -7.31 10.80
N VAL A 51 24.80 -6.73 11.31
CA VAL A 51 24.88 -5.58 12.23
C VAL A 51 25.37 -6.08 13.59
N LEU A 52 26.53 -5.60 14.03
CA LEU A 52 27.07 -5.87 15.36
C LEU A 52 26.60 -4.85 16.38
N GLU A 53 26.51 -3.58 15.97
CA GLU A 53 26.11 -2.45 16.80
C GLU A 53 25.37 -1.43 15.92
N ASP A 54 24.32 -0.85 16.47
CA ASP A 54 23.49 0.22 15.90
C ASP A 54 22.57 -0.17 14.73
N ILE A 55 22.24 0.76 13.83
CA ILE A 55 21.15 0.62 12.86
C ILE A 55 21.59 1.03 11.46
N ILE A 56 21.26 0.18 10.50
CA ILE A 56 21.43 0.44 9.06
C ILE A 56 20.05 0.64 8.43
N SER A 57 19.89 1.71 7.67
CA SER A 57 18.68 1.98 6.89
C SER A 57 18.83 1.53 5.45
N LEU A 58 17.86 0.76 4.96
CA LEU A 58 17.79 0.29 3.58
C LEU A 58 16.74 1.10 2.82
N TYR A 59 17.15 1.67 1.68
CA TYR A 59 16.33 2.51 0.81
C TYR A 59 16.18 1.87 -0.56
N GLU A 60 14.98 1.89 -1.10
CA GLU A 60 14.75 1.58 -2.50
C GLU A 60 14.66 2.90 -3.29
N LEU A 61 15.31 2.98 -4.45
CA LEU A 61 15.15 4.10 -5.36
C LEU A 61 13.73 4.09 -5.93
N SER A 62 12.76 4.58 -5.16
CA SER A 62 11.47 4.98 -5.68
C SER A 62 11.55 6.44 -6.11
N ASN A 63 10.81 6.81 -7.16
CA ASN A 63 10.79 8.16 -7.72
C ASN A 63 10.12 9.22 -6.80
N SER A 64 9.84 8.90 -5.55
CA SER A 64 9.33 9.85 -4.56
C SER A 64 10.49 10.69 -4.00
N ARG A 65 10.28 11.99 -3.87
CA ARG A 65 11.27 12.93 -3.28
C ARG A 65 11.58 12.64 -1.81
N THR A 66 10.85 11.76 -1.15
CA THR A 66 11.04 11.37 0.25
C THR A 66 11.85 10.07 0.32
N LYS A 67 13.07 10.15 0.85
CA LYS A 67 13.92 9.00 1.16
C LYS A 67 13.47 8.37 2.49
N THR A 68 12.36 7.63 2.48
CA THR A 68 11.97 6.84 3.65
C THR A 68 12.59 5.45 3.54
N PRO A 69 13.31 4.95 4.56
CA PRO A 69 13.85 3.60 4.51
C PRO A 69 12.69 2.59 4.52
N PHE A 70 12.73 1.63 3.63
CA PHE A 70 11.74 0.55 3.64
C PHE A 70 12.06 -0.51 4.69
N HIS A 71 13.30 -0.60 5.14
CA HIS A 71 13.73 -1.52 6.19
C HIS A 71 14.88 -0.93 6.99
N ARG A 72 14.91 -1.23 8.29
CA ARG A 72 16.01 -0.92 9.20
C ARG A 72 16.58 -2.20 9.76
N ALA A 73 17.84 -2.47 9.43
CA ALA A 73 18.58 -3.59 9.97
C ALA A 73 19.20 -3.16 11.32
N SER A 74 18.81 -3.83 12.40
CA SER A 74 19.34 -3.64 13.75
C SER A 74 20.32 -4.73 14.14
N LYS A 75 20.90 -4.64 15.32
CA LYS A 75 21.84 -5.63 15.88
C LYS A 75 21.39 -7.06 15.64
N GLY A 76 22.25 -7.89 15.08
CA GLY A 76 22.00 -9.28 14.71
C GLY A 76 21.35 -9.48 13.33
N SER A 77 20.90 -8.42 12.68
CA SER A 77 20.30 -8.50 11.33
C SER A 77 21.35 -8.80 10.28
N LEU A 78 21.03 -9.74 9.35
CA LEU A 78 21.83 -10.07 8.17
C LEU A 78 21.20 -9.43 6.94
N PHE A 79 22.00 -8.71 6.13
CA PHE A 79 21.52 -8.07 4.90
C PHE A 79 22.56 -8.13 3.77
N GLY A 80 22.11 -7.88 2.52
CA GLY A 80 22.96 -7.94 1.32
C GLY A 80 23.26 -9.34 0.79
N THR A 81 22.69 -10.39 1.37
CA THR A 81 22.91 -11.79 1.01
C THR A 81 22.38 -12.14 -0.39
N TYR A 82 21.22 -11.60 -0.78
CA TYR A 82 20.59 -11.93 -2.05
C TYR A 82 21.48 -11.58 -3.26
N ALA A 83 22.00 -10.37 -3.30
CA ALA A 83 22.90 -9.95 -4.38
C ALA A 83 24.20 -10.74 -4.40
N MET A 84 24.74 -11.08 -3.24
CA MET A 84 25.98 -11.87 -3.11
C MET A 84 25.80 -13.31 -3.59
N LEU A 85 24.70 -13.96 -3.22
CA LEU A 85 24.44 -15.37 -3.55
C LEU A 85 23.99 -15.59 -4.99
N CYS A 86 23.18 -14.67 -5.52
CA CYS A 86 22.62 -14.80 -6.87
C CYS A 86 23.47 -14.12 -7.95
N GLY A 87 24.57 -13.43 -7.58
CA GLY A 87 25.39 -12.65 -8.52
C GLY A 87 24.63 -11.45 -9.14
N ASN A 88 23.53 -11.03 -8.51
CA ASN A 88 22.70 -9.94 -8.99
C ASN A 88 23.20 -8.57 -8.47
N ALA A 89 22.73 -7.51 -9.09
CA ALA A 89 22.93 -6.16 -8.57
C ALA A 89 22.20 -5.98 -7.23
N ARG A 90 22.68 -5.04 -6.38
CA ARG A 90 22.04 -4.66 -5.13
C ARG A 90 20.61 -4.20 -5.38
N SER A 91 19.66 -4.79 -4.66
CA SER A 91 18.25 -4.42 -4.76
C SER A 91 17.88 -3.15 -4.01
N ALA A 92 18.77 -2.67 -3.14
CA ALA A 92 18.56 -1.49 -2.29
C ALA A 92 19.86 -0.74 -2.03
N THR A 93 19.74 0.51 -1.56
CA THR A 93 20.85 1.32 -1.03
C THR A 93 20.89 1.16 0.49
N ALA A 94 22.05 0.84 1.06
CA ALA A 94 22.27 0.72 2.50
C ALA A 94 23.10 1.90 3.02
N ILE A 95 22.60 2.57 4.07
CA ILE A 95 23.25 3.72 4.69
C ILE A 95 23.28 3.51 6.21
N ALA A 96 24.41 3.79 6.85
CA ALA A 96 24.52 3.81 8.30
C ALA A 96 23.69 4.97 8.87
N THR A 97 22.71 4.64 9.72
CA THR A 97 21.83 5.68 10.32
C THR A 97 22.52 6.39 11.47
N THR A 98 23.33 5.66 12.19
CA THR A 98 24.17 6.09 13.32
C THR A 98 25.58 5.58 13.10
N GLU A 99 26.56 5.98 13.92
CA GLU A 99 27.87 5.32 13.97
C GLU A 99 27.67 3.83 14.17
N SER A 100 28.03 3.00 13.21
CA SER A 100 27.63 1.60 13.17
C SER A 100 28.83 0.67 12.95
N THR A 101 28.77 -0.49 13.58
CA THR A 101 29.77 -1.56 13.42
C THR A 101 29.13 -2.77 12.76
N LEU A 102 29.71 -3.21 11.64
CA LEU A 102 29.24 -4.35 10.87
C LEU A 102 30.29 -5.47 10.81
N ALA A 103 29.83 -6.71 10.76
CA ALA A 103 30.64 -7.84 10.32
C ALA A 103 30.34 -8.11 8.85
N SER A 104 31.32 -7.95 7.96
CA SER A 104 31.18 -8.27 6.54
C SER A 104 31.77 -9.65 6.23
N ILE A 105 31.17 -10.33 5.25
CA ILE A 105 31.64 -11.60 4.71
C ILE A 105 31.51 -11.56 3.19
N ASP A 106 32.56 -11.94 2.47
CA ASP A 106 32.52 -12.07 1.02
C ASP A 106 31.96 -13.44 0.56
N SER A 107 31.71 -13.57 -0.73
CA SER A 107 31.08 -14.77 -1.32
C SER A 107 31.85 -16.04 -1.05
N ASP A 108 33.20 -16.02 -1.14
CA ASP A 108 34.04 -17.21 -0.96
C ASP A 108 34.05 -17.64 0.50
N ALA A 109 34.25 -16.70 1.42
CA ALA A 109 34.21 -16.95 2.86
C ALA A 109 32.81 -17.42 3.31
N PHE A 110 31.75 -16.90 2.67
CA PHE A 110 30.39 -17.31 2.95
C PHE A 110 30.09 -18.74 2.50
N ASN A 111 30.57 -19.12 1.30
CA ASN A 111 30.49 -20.51 0.82
C ASN A 111 31.28 -21.46 1.74
N GLN A 112 32.46 -21.06 2.17
CA GLN A 112 33.25 -21.84 3.14
C GLN A 112 32.49 -21.98 4.49
N LEU A 113 31.78 -20.97 4.94
CA LEU A 113 30.94 -21.01 6.15
C LEU A 113 29.78 -22.01 5.99
N LEU A 114 29.11 -22.00 4.82
CA LEU A 114 28.04 -22.95 4.51
C LEU A 114 28.52 -24.39 4.45
N ASP A 115 29.69 -24.63 3.87
CA ASP A 115 30.31 -25.98 3.81
C ASP A 115 30.65 -26.52 5.22
N GLN A 116 31.06 -25.63 6.11
CA GLN A 116 31.37 -25.98 7.51
C GLN A 116 30.12 -26.12 8.40
N SER A 117 28.97 -25.59 7.99
CA SER A 117 27.73 -25.64 8.76
C SER A 117 26.50 -26.02 7.91
N PRO A 118 26.23 -27.32 7.73
CA PRO A 118 25.04 -27.79 7.01
C PRO A 118 23.69 -27.28 7.63
N ARG A 119 23.69 -27.01 8.94
CA ARG A 119 22.51 -26.44 9.63
C ARG A 119 22.23 -25.02 9.18
N LEU A 120 23.28 -24.21 9.01
CA LEU A 120 23.16 -22.85 8.47
C LEU A 120 22.68 -22.89 7.01
N CYS A 121 23.23 -23.78 6.19
CA CYS A 121 22.80 -23.97 4.80
C CYS A 121 21.28 -24.28 4.72
N LYS A 122 20.79 -25.22 5.54
CA LYS A 122 19.36 -25.55 5.62
C LYS A 122 18.50 -24.35 6.05
N ARG A 123 18.96 -23.57 7.03
CA ARG A 123 18.28 -22.36 7.51
C ARG A 123 18.22 -21.28 6.42
N MET A 124 19.32 -21.09 5.66
CA MET A 124 19.34 -20.17 4.54
C MET A 124 18.41 -20.59 3.41
N LEU A 125 18.44 -21.86 3.01
CA LEU A 125 17.52 -22.37 2.00
C LEU A 125 16.06 -22.15 2.42
N ALA A 126 15.74 -22.39 3.68
CA ALA A 126 14.41 -22.12 4.22
C ALA A 126 14.06 -20.62 4.24
N SER A 127 15.05 -19.73 4.45
CA SER A 127 14.86 -18.28 4.38
C SER A 127 14.65 -17.82 2.94
N ILE A 128 15.52 -18.27 2.03
CA ILE A 128 15.42 -17.94 0.60
C ILE A 128 14.13 -18.50 -0.01
N ALA A 129 13.75 -19.73 0.34
CA ALA A 129 12.49 -20.32 -0.11
C ALA A 129 11.28 -19.52 0.40
N ARG A 130 11.33 -19.04 1.65
CA ARG A 130 10.32 -18.13 2.19
C ARG A 130 10.31 -16.77 1.49
N GLU A 131 11.47 -16.21 1.17
CA GLU A 131 11.57 -14.96 0.41
C GLU A 131 11.14 -15.13 -1.05
N ALA A 132 11.47 -16.26 -1.68
CA ALA A 132 11.04 -16.58 -3.04
C ALA A 132 9.54 -16.87 -3.14
N SER A 133 8.97 -17.57 -2.14
CA SER A 133 7.52 -17.81 -2.06
C SER A 133 6.72 -16.54 -1.71
N ARG A 134 7.36 -15.56 -1.07
CA ARG A 134 6.78 -14.25 -0.78
C ARG A 134 6.80 -13.29 -1.98
N GLY A 135 7.30 -13.73 -3.15
CA GLY A 135 7.48 -12.90 -4.34
C GLY A 135 8.01 -11.53 -3.96
N ARG A 136 9.28 -11.20 -4.13
CA ARG A 136 9.95 -9.89 -3.90
C ARG A 136 9.30 -8.86 -2.95
N THR A 137 8.39 -9.26 -2.09
CA THR A 137 7.99 -8.48 -0.93
C THR A 137 9.15 -8.59 0.05
N LEU A 138 10.14 -7.74 -0.15
CA LEU A 138 11.07 -7.36 0.90
C LEU A 138 10.27 -7.25 2.18
N ASN A 139 10.70 -7.90 3.25
CA ASN A 139 10.18 -7.70 4.58
C ASN A 139 10.28 -6.19 4.89
N LYS A 140 9.34 -5.41 4.40
CA LYS A 140 8.98 -4.15 5.01
C LYS A 140 8.56 -4.58 6.39
N GLY A 141 9.32 -4.21 7.41
CA GLY A 141 8.87 -4.40 8.77
C GLY A 141 7.51 -3.72 8.85
N TYR A 142 6.44 -4.52 8.74
CA TYR A 142 5.09 -4.01 8.67
C TYR A 142 4.82 -3.21 9.94
N GLY A 143 4.61 -1.91 9.75
CA GLY A 143 4.18 -1.00 10.79
C GLY A 143 5.27 -0.44 11.69
N ALA A 144 4.92 0.68 12.25
CA ALA A 144 5.77 1.43 13.14
C ALA A 144 5.93 0.71 14.49
N ARG A 145 7.16 0.63 14.97
CA ARG A 145 7.49 0.14 16.32
C ARG A 145 7.87 1.28 17.26
N ARG A 146 8.42 2.37 16.71
CA ARG A 146 8.83 3.56 17.45
C ARG A 146 8.03 4.73 16.89
N ILE A 147 7.08 5.18 17.66
CA ILE A 147 6.08 6.15 17.26
C ILE A 147 6.29 7.40 18.12
N VAL A 148 6.28 8.56 17.49
CA VAL A 148 6.14 9.83 18.20
C VAL A 148 4.80 10.41 17.84
N ILE A 149 4.07 10.85 18.85
CA ILE A 149 2.76 11.50 18.73
C ILE A 149 2.92 12.91 19.27
N ARG A 150 2.84 13.91 18.41
CA ARG A 150 2.81 15.32 18.78
C ARG A 150 1.37 15.77 18.93
N ASP A 151 1.01 16.11 20.14
CA ASP A 151 -0.31 16.60 20.49
C ASP A 151 -0.34 18.12 20.35
N SER A 152 -0.95 18.62 19.25
CA SER A 152 -1.16 20.05 19.03
C SER A 152 -2.57 20.51 19.43
N LEU A 153 -3.33 19.63 20.07
CA LEU A 153 -4.64 19.95 20.61
C LEU A 153 -4.46 20.85 21.85
N ASN A 154 -5.31 21.86 21.97
CA ASN A 154 -5.31 22.70 23.15
C ASN A 154 -5.38 21.83 24.41
N ARG A 155 -4.61 22.17 25.46
CA ARG A 155 -4.50 21.43 26.75
C ARG A 155 -5.85 21.09 27.41
N THR A 156 -6.94 21.66 26.93
CA THR A 156 -8.32 21.40 27.37
C THR A 156 -9.00 20.25 26.63
N ASP A 157 -8.44 19.73 25.52
CA ASP A 157 -9.03 18.68 24.70
C ASP A 157 -8.00 17.56 24.41
N SER A 158 -7.53 16.90 25.47
CA SER A 158 -6.60 15.76 25.38
C SER A 158 -7.26 14.45 24.95
N SER A 159 -8.60 14.43 24.80
CA SER A 159 -9.36 13.21 24.56
C SER A 159 -8.95 12.49 23.26
N GLY A 160 -8.63 13.22 22.20
CA GLY A 160 -8.22 12.63 20.92
C GLY A 160 -6.85 11.94 20.97
N ALA A 161 -5.88 12.48 21.71
CA ALA A 161 -4.58 11.85 21.90
C ALA A 161 -4.70 10.57 22.76
N GLU A 162 -5.51 10.60 23.78
CA GLU A 162 -5.82 9.45 24.62
C GLU A 162 -6.53 8.35 23.83
N GLN A 163 -7.54 8.71 23.03
CA GLN A 163 -8.26 7.80 22.14
C GLN A 163 -7.31 7.07 21.17
N LEU A 164 -6.35 7.79 20.56
CA LEU A 164 -5.35 7.18 19.68
C LEU A 164 -4.38 6.26 20.46
N CYS A 165 -3.90 6.68 21.61
CA CYS A 165 -3.04 5.87 22.47
C CYS A 165 -3.70 4.57 22.90
N ASP A 166 -4.97 4.63 23.30
CA ASP A 166 -5.77 3.46 23.66
C ASP A 166 -5.95 2.52 22.46
N ALA A 167 -6.22 3.06 21.28
CA ALA A 167 -6.35 2.29 20.06
C ALA A 167 -5.04 1.59 19.65
N LEU A 168 -3.89 2.27 19.78
CA LEU A 168 -2.56 1.67 19.55
C LEU A 168 -2.29 0.52 20.52
N SER A 169 -2.59 0.72 21.81
CA SER A 169 -2.39 -0.31 22.85
C SER A 169 -3.30 -1.52 22.65
N GLN A 170 -4.54 -1.31 22.18
CA GLN A 170 -5.50 -2.39 21.88
C GLN A 170 -5.08 -3.18 20.63
N SER A 171 -4.57 -2.50 19.62
CA SER A 171 -4.22 -3.12 18.35
C SER A 171 -2.93 -3.95 18.43
N LYS A 172 -1.98 -3.54 19.24
CA LYS A 172 -0.70 -4.23 19.47
C LYS A 172 -0.16 -3.87 20.86
N LYS A 173 0.61 -4.78 21.47
CA LYS A 173 1.28 -4.48 22.73
C LYS A 173 2.34 -3.39 22.54
N ILE A 174 1.98 -2.15 22.85
CA ILE A 174 2.82 -0.95 22.75
C ILE A 174 2.86 -0.27 24.10
N ASP A 175 4.06 0.08 24.55
CA ASP A 175 4.26 0.87 25.76
C ASP A 175 4.06 2.36 25.43
N ILE A 176 3.09 3.01 26.09
CA ILE A 176 2.83 4.45 25.92
C ILE A 176 3.63 5.21 26.99
N ILE A 177 4.47 6.15 26.53
CA ILE A 177 5.27 7.02 27.40
C ILE A 177 4.79 8.46 27.21
N ASP A 178 4.00 8.97 28.14
CA ASP A 178 3.50 10.36 28.11
C ASP A 178 4.54 11.34 28.68
N LYS A 179 5.04 12.22 27.84
CA LYS A 179 6.04 13.26 28.15
C LYS A 179 5.51 14.68 27.91
N ARG A 180 4.20 14.87 27.78
CA ARG A 180 3.58 16.21 27.57
C ARG A 180 3.77 17.15 28.77
N ARG A 181 4.05 16.61 29.96
CA ARG A 181 4.24 17.38 31.20
C ARG A 181 5.72 17.47 31.54
N GLY A 182 6.38 18.53 31.04
CA GLY A 182 7.79 18.84 31.37
C GLY A 182 8.67 19.01 30.15
N THR A 183 9.82 19.66 30.32
CA THR A 183 10.89 19.68 29.31
C THR A 183 11.55 18.32 29.28
N TRP A 184 11.41 17.61 28.18
CA TRP A 184 12.06 16.33 27.99
C TRP A 184 13.50 16.57 27.51
N PRO A 185 14.54 16.30 28.30
CA PRO A 185 15.93 16.52 27.91
C PRO A 185 16.29 15.66 26.70
N HIS A 186 17.07 16.21 25.76
CA HIS A 186 17.50 15.48 24.56
C HIS A 186 18.20 14.15 24.87
N GLU A 187 18.97 14.12 25.96
CA GLU A 187 19.69 12.91 26.40
C GLU A 187 18.75 11.79 26.86
N GLU A 188 17.64 12.12 27.56
CA GLU A 188 16.62 11.12 27.93
C GLU A 188 15.88 10.59 26.71
N GLN A 189 15.61 11.45 25.72
CA GLN A 189 14.98 11.02 24.45
C GLN A 189 15.79 9.94 23.75
N ILE A 190 17.11 10.17 23.62
CA ILE A 190 18.03 9.23 22.97
C ILE A 190 18.07 7.93 23.79
N ALA A 191 18.22 8.03 25.10
CA ALA A 191 18.32 6.86 25.96
C ALA A 191 17.05 5.99 25.93
N ASP A 192 15.86 6.59 25.93
CA ASP A 192 14.59 5.85 25.90
C ASP A 192 14.36 5.20 24.53
N ILE A 193 14.63 5.90 23.44
CA ILE A 193 14.51 5.34 22.08
C ILE A 193 15.54 4.22 21.89
N THR A 194 16.80 4.45 22.29
CA THR A 194 17.87 3.45 22.18
C THR A 194 17.55 2.20 22.99
N ARG A 195 17.06 2.37 24.22
CA ARG A 195 16.64 1.26 25.10
C ARG A 195 15.45 0.49 24.51
N SER A 196 14.51 1.16 23.84
CA SER A 196 13.40 0.51 23.15
C SER A 196 13.88 -0.34 21.97
N ILE A 197 14.89 0.15 21.23
CA ILE A 197 15.52 -0.56 20.12
C ILE A 197 16.26 -1.81 20.61
N GLU A 198 17.08 -1.67 21.65
CA GLU A 198 17.86 -2.77 22.24
C GLU A 198 16.97 -3.89 22.80
N ASN A 199 15.81 -3.53 23.36
CA ASN A 199 14.85 -4.48 23.91
C ASN A 199 13.80 -4.97 22.92
N GLU A 200 13.87 -4.60 21.64
CA GLU A 200 12.88 -4.91 20.59
C GLU A 200 11.43 -4.52 20.94
N ARG A 201 11.25 -3.56 21.83
CA ARG A 201 9.93 -3.11 22.27
C ARG A 201 9.30 -2.16 21.28
N SER A 202 7.98 -2.27 21.13
CA SER A 202 7.19 -1.24 20.44
C SER A 202 6.81 -0.16 21.45
N VAL A 203 7.12 1.10 21.14
CA VAL A 203 6.94 2.24 22.05
C VAL A 203 6.33 3.42 21.32
N ALA A 204 5.36 4.09 21.94
CA ALA A 204 4.82 5.36 21.47
C ALA A 204 5.12 6.46 22.52
N PHE A 205 5.75 7.53 22.07
CA PHE A 205 6.06 8.71 22.86
C PHE A 205 5.04 9.80 22.56
N LEU A 206 4.26 10.17 23.56
CA LEU A 206 3.33 11.28 23.48
C LEU A 206 4.01 12.55 24.00
N ILE A 207 4.19 13.54 23.14
CA ILE A 207 4.89 14.81 23.42
C ILE A 207 4.01 16.01 23.05
N ASP A 208 4.34 17.19 23.54
CA ASP A 208 3.63 18.40 23.12
C ASP A 208 4.19 18.94 21.77
N GLU A 209 3.43 19.82 21.12
CA GLU A 209 3.73 20.38 19.79
C GLU A 209 5.04 21.17 19.71
N HIS A 210 5.50 21.70 20.84
CA HIS A 210 6.71 22.53 20.90
C HIS A 210 8.00 21.71 21.08
N THR A 211 7.87 20.42 21.34
CA THR A 211 9.03 19.56 21.56
C THR A 211 9.76 19.30 20.26
N LEU A 212 10.96 19.88 20.12
CA LEU A 212 11.85 19.64 18.98
C LEU A 212 12.57 18.30 19.14
N ILE A 213 12.40 17.43 18.15
CA ILE A 213 13.15 16.18 18.04
C ILE A 213 14.40 16.44 17.20
N SER A 214 15.57 16.02 17.67
CA SER A 214 16.81 16.16 16.90
C SER A 214 16.76 15.35 15.59
N ALA A 215 17.50 15.78 14.56
CA ALA A 215 17.54 15.07 13.29
C ALA A 215 18.04 13.62 13.43
N SER A 216 18.97 13.35 14.35
CA SER A 216 19.44 12.00 14.67
C SER A 216 18.32 11.14 15.26
N ASN A 217 17.53 11.69 16.18
CA ASN A 217 16.42 10.95 16.80
C ASN A 217 15.28 10.69 15.82
N LEU A 218 14.95 11.64 14.94
CA LEU A 218 13.97 11.46 13.88
C LEU A 218 14.31 10.28 12.97
N LYS A 219 15.59 10.04 12.69
CA LYS A 219 16.05 8.87 11.93
C LYS A 219 15.76 7.53 12.60
N LEU A 220 15.59 7.52 13.92
CA LEU A 220 15.32 6.33 14.73
C LEU A 220 13.82 6.05 14.89
N ILE A 221 12.97 7.00 14.52
CA ILE A 221 11.50 6.93 14.63
C ILE A 221 10.92 6.32 13.37
N ASP A 222 9.98 5.39 13.50
CA ASP A 222 9.32 4.72 12.39
C ASP A 222 8.09 5.50 11.91
N ALA A 223 7.36 6.15 12.82
CA ALA A 223 6.23 7.03 12.52
C ALA A 223 6.27 8.29 13.40
N ASN A 224 6.12 9.45 12.77
CA ASN A 224 6.08 10.75 13.41
C ASN A 224 4.70 11.36 13.15
N LEU A 225 3.82 11.25 14.13
CA LEU A 225 2.42 11.63 14.05
C LEU A 225 2.22 13.04 14.60
N LEU A 226 1.42 13.83 13.88
CA LEU A 226 0.97 15.14 14.32
C LEU A 226 -0.55 15.13 14.44
N LEU A 227 -1.07 15.33 15.66
CA LEU A 227 -2.50 15.46 15.92
C LEU A 227 -2.93 16.90 15.73
N ILE A 228 -3.97 17.11 14.92
CA ILE A 228 -4.58 18.42 14.67
C ILE A 228 -6.10 18.34 14.78
N SER A 229 -6.76 19.47 15.07
CA SER A 229 -8.21 19.58 15.06
C SER A 229 -8.68 19.96 13.64
N GLY A 230 -9.37 19.05 12.94
CA GLY A 230 -9.83 19.28 11.57
C GLY A 230 -8.72 19.73 10.63
N ASN A 231 -8.81 20.98 10.14
CA ASN A 231 -7.81 21.61 9.28
C ASN A 231 -6.92 22.64 10.01
N GLU A 232 -7.06 22.78 11.34
CA GLU A 232 -6.33 23.77 12.12
C GLU A 232 -4.89 23.31 12.36
N ILE A 233 -3.96 23.80 11.55
CA ILE A 233 -2.53 23.66 11.79
C ILE A 233 -2.08 24.90 12.55
N SER A 234 -1.68 24.74 13.80
CA SER A 234 -1.15 25.82 14.62
C SER A 234 0.11 26.43 13.95
N ALA A 235 0.15 27.78 13.85
CA ALA A 235 1.34 28.47 13.37
C ALA A 235 2.57 28.29 14.27
N GLN A 236 2.39 27.67 15.43
CA GLN A 236 3.44 27.42 16.44
C GLN A 236 4.04 26.02 16.37
N ILE A 237 3.57 25.17 15.43
CA ILE A 237 4.14 23.83 15.27
C ILE A 237 5.60 23.94 14.86
N SER A 238 6.48 23.52 15.76
CA SER A 238 7.92 23.52 15.52
C SER A 238 8.31 22.24 14.77
N THR A 239 8.16 22.25 13.44
CA THR A 239 8.70 21.19 12.57
C THR A 239 9.95 21.69 11.84
N ARG A 240 10.86 20.77 11.52
CA ARG A 240 12.01 21.07 10.66
C ARG A 240 11.54 21.10 9.21
N LYS A 241 12.16 21.91 8.37
CA LYS A 241 11.79 22.09 6.96
C LYS A 241 11.84 20.79 6.12
N ASP A 242 12.62 19.81 6.58
CA ASP A 242 12.84 18.49 5.96
C ASP A 242 12.16 17.34 6.72
N GLU A 243 11.34 17.67 7.72
CA GLU A 243 10.66 16.69 8.56
C GLU A 243 9.41 16.16 7.86
N VAL A 244 9.31 14.83 7.79
CA VAL A 244 8.12 14.13 7.28
C VAL A 244 7.22 13.75 8.43
N VAL A 245 5.94 14.07 8.33
CA VAL A 245 4.93 13.77 9.34
C VAL A 245 3.74 13.01 8.74
N ASP A 246 3.11 12.19 9.56
CA ASP A 246 1.76 11.66 9.29
C ASP A 246 0.76 12.50 10.10
N LEU A 247 -0.32 12.96 9.47
CA LEU A 247 -1.34 13.76 10.13
C LEU A 247 -2.46 12.87 10.69
N ILE A 248 -2.85 13.13 11.94
CA ILE A 248 -4.09 12.61 12.51
C ILE A 248 -5.04 13.81 12.64
N ARG A 249 -6.08 13.86 11.81
CA ARG A 249 -7.07 14.93 11.79
C ARG A 249 -8.28 14.52 12.63
N LEU A 250 -8.50 15.21 13.74
CA LEU A 250 -9.63 14.94 14.63
C LEU A 250 -10.83 15.78 14.23
N TRP A 251 -11.93 15.13 14.01
CA TRP A 251 -13.20 15.74 13.59
C TRP A 251 -14.27 15.63 14.67
N PRO A 252 -15.28 16.51 14.68
CA PRO A 252 -16.48 16.32 15.49
C PRO A 252 -17.14 14.96 15.22
N SER A 253 -17.80 14.38 16.22
CA SER A 253 -18.44 13.05 16.11
C SER A 253 -19.50 12.97 15.02
N GLU A 254 -20.19 14.10 14.75
CA GLU A 254 -21.25 14.25 13.75
C GLU A 254 -20.76 14.61 12.34
N GLN A 255 -19.44 14.71 12.12
CA GLN A 255 -18.89 15.06 10.82
C GLN A 255 -19.23 14.00 9.77
N GLU A 256 -19.95 14.37 8.71
CA GLU A 256 -20.37 13.43 7.65
C GLU A 256 -19.22 13.06 6.71
N LYS A 257 -18.38 14.04 6.33
CA LYS A 257 -17.20 13.88 5.47
C LYS A 257 -16.06 14.73 6.02
N PRO A 258 -14.80 14.30 5.91
CA PRO A 258 -13.68 15.19 6.19
C PRO A 258 -13.73 16.40 5.25
N ASP A 259 -13.44 17.59 5.75
CA ASP A 259 -13.31 18.74 4.86
C ASP A 259 -12.03 18.64 4.04
N PRO A 260 -12.01 19.17 2.81
CA PRO A 260 -10.81 19.21 1.98
C PRO A 260 -9.63 19.84 2.71
N LEU A 261 -8.45 19.20 2.61
CA LEU A 261 -7.24 19.68 3.25
C LEU A 261 -6.85 21.04 2.66
N GLN A 262 -6.76 22.08 3.52
CA GLN A 262 -6.40 23.42 3.07
C GLN A 262 -4.89 23.54 2.80
N GLU A 263 -4.51 24.41 1.83
CA GLU A 263 -3.12 24.66 1.40
C GLU A 263 -2.16 25.11 2.52
N ARG A 264 -2.65 25.51 3.69
CA ARG A 264 -1.80 25.88 4.84
C ARG A 264 -0.92 24.74 5.37
N ALA A 265 -1.22 23.49 5.01
CA ALA A 265 -0.34 22.36 5.24
C ALA A 265 0.93 22.35 4.35
N SER A 266 1.05 23.28 3.43
CA SER A 266 2.14 23.35 2.43
C SER A 266 3.54 23.56 3.01
N SER A 267 3.67 23.92 4.29
CA SER A 267 4.96 23.98 4.97
C SER A 267 5.43 22.63 5.54
N LEU A 268 4.53 21.64 5.61
CA LEU A 268 4.79 20.31 6.14
C LEU A 268 4.92 19.31 5.00
N THR A 269 5.90 18.43 5.07
CA THR A 269 5.96 17.27 4.19
C THR A 269 5.10 16.16 4.81
N VAL A 270 3.83 16.06 4.36
CA VAL A 270 2.88 15.06 4.84
C VAL A 270 3.02 13.77 4.03
N HIS A 271 3.13 12.63 4.72
CA HIS A 271 3.22 11.31 4.09
C HIS A 271 1.88 10.57 4.08
N HIS A 272 1.23 10.48 5.23
CA HIS A 272 -0.12 9.92 5.36
C HIS A 272 -1.03 10.87 6.14
N VAL A 273 -2.34 10.77 5.88
CA VAL A 273 -3.36 11.44 6.67
C VAL A 273 -4.39 10.41 7.12
N TYR A 274 -4.73 10.46 8.39
CA TYR A 274 -5.77 9.65 8.99
C TYR A 274 -6.84 10.58 9.58
N ASN A 275 -8.08 10.40 9.15
CA ASN A 275 -9.21 11.16 9.66
C ASN A 275 -9.90 10.34 10.75
N VAL A 276 -10.10 10.95 11.91
CA VAL A 276 -10.64 10.30 13.11
C VAL A 276 -11.73 11.19 13.70
N ARG A 277 -12.94 10.67 13.83
CA ARG A 277 -14.02 11.34 14.56
C ARG A 277 -13.79 11.17 16.07
N LYS A 278 -14.01 12.23 16.82
CA LYS A 278 -13.98 12.18 18.29
C LYS A 278 -15.00 11.15 18.77
N ASP A 279 -14.65 10.40 19.81
CA ASP A 279 -15.48 9.35 20.39
C ASP A 279 -15.83 8.18 19.44
N CYS A 280 -15.26 8.12 18.24
CA CYS A 280 -15.41 7.01 17.32
C CYS A 280 -14.22 6.05 17.45
N GLN A 281 -14.41 4.97 18.21
CA GLN A 281 -13.36 3.98 18.45
C GLN A 281 -12.91 3.28 17.16
N THR A 282 -13.83 3.03 16.23
CA THR A 282 -13.54 2.39 14.93
C THR A 282 -12.53 3.20 14.12
N ASP A 283 -12.68 4.54 14.06
CA ASP A 283 -11.75 5.40 13.34
C ASP A 283 -10.36 5.40 13.97
N ALA A 284 -10.29 5.47 15.31
CA ALA A 284 -9.02 5.43 16.04
C ALA A 284 -8.31 4.08 15.87
N LEU A 285 -9.05 2.96 15.95
CA LEU A 285 -8.53 1.62 15.71
C LEU A 285 -8.03 1.44 14.27
N ARG A 286 -8.77 1.98 13.29
CA ARG A 286 -8.37 2.01 11.87
C ARG A 286 -7.02 2.71 11.71
N ALA A 287 -6.90 3.95 12.22
CA ALA A 287 -5.65 4.70 12.19
C ALA A 287 -4.50 3.91 12.85
N ALA A 288 -4.74 3.36 14.03
CA ALA A 288 -3.76 2.56 14.75
C ALA A 288 -3.31 1.33 13.95
N ARG A 289 -4.24 0.55 13.36
CA ARG A 289 -3.92 -0.64 12.55
C ARG A 289 -3.13 -0.27 11.29
N CYS A 290 -3.47 0.86 10.64
CA CYS A 290 -2.70 1.37 9.49
C CYS A 290 -1.26 1.74 9.89
N ILE A 291 -1.09 2.52 10.96
CA ILE A 291 0.22 2.93 11.49
C ILE A 291 1.06 1.71 11.86
N LEU A 292 0.44 0.71 12.48
CA LEU A 292 1.09 -0.53 12.91
C LEU A 292 1.30 -1.54 11.78
N GLY A 293 0.84 -1.24 10.55
CA GLY A 293 0.97 -2.13 9.39
C GLY A 293 0.24 -3.46 9.52
N ILE A 294 -0.87 -3.47 10.27
CA ILE A 294 -1.75 -4.64 10.47
C ILE A 294 -3.17 -4.38 9.97
N ALA A 295 -3.31 -3.43 9.02
CA ALA A 295 -4.58 -3.01 8.47
C ALA A 295 -5.30 -4.13 7.71
N THR A 296 -6.62 -4.24 7.93
CA THR A 296 -7.51 -5.05 7.08
C THR A 296 -7.73 -4.32 5.77
N THR A 297 -7.26 -4.90 4.68
CA THR A 297 -7.17 -4.26 3.37
C THR A 297 -8.11 -4.90 2.37
N LEU A 298 -8.92 -4.08 1.70
CA LEU A 298 -9.77 -4.48 0.59
C LEU A 298 -9.13 -4.12 -0.74
N VAL A 299 -9.02 -5.08 -1.66
CA VAL A 299 -8.48 -4.90 -3.01
C VAL A 299 -9.58 -5.11 -4.03
N LEU A 300 -9.89 -4.05 -4.80
CA LEU A 300 -10.96 -4.03 -5.79
C LEU A 300 -10.36 -4.05 -7.21
N GLY A 301 -10.57 -5.13 -7.92
CA GLY A 301 -10.07 -5.29 -9.28
C GLY A 301 -10.85 -4.51 -10.33
N GLY A 302 -10.25 -4.34 -11.53
CA GLY A 302 -10.91 -3.78 -12.69
C GLY A 302 -11.89 -4.76 -13.33
N GLY A 303 -12.89 -4.23 -14.09
CA GLY A 303 -13.88 -5.10 -14.74
C GLY A 303 -15.05 -4.36 -15.40
N GLY A 304 -15.02 -3.05 -15.54
CA GLY A 304 -16.06 -2.26 -16.19
C GLY A 304 -17.44 -2.46 -15.53
N ALA A 305 -18.45 -2.79 -16.30
CA ALA A 305 -19.83 -2.98 -15.83
C ALA A 305 -19.98 -4.07 -14.74
N LYS A 306 -19.07 -5.03 -14.69
CA LYS A 306 -19.00 -6.05 -13.64
C LYS A 306 -18.72 -5.45 -12.25
N GLY A 307 -18.31 -4.19 -12.17
CA GLY A 307 -18.02 -3.46 -10.92
C GLY A 307 -19.18 -3.41 -9.93
N PHE A 308 -20.42 -3.64 -10.38
CA PHE A 308 -21.57 -3.79 -9.47
C PHE A 308 -21.42 -5.00 -8.53
N ALA A 309 -20.60 -6.00 -8.88
CA ALA A 309 -20.29 -7.10 -7.97
C ALA A 309 -19.44 -6.66 -6.76
N HIS A 310 -18.59 -5.62 -6.92
CA HIS A 310 -17.93 -5.02 -5.77
C HIS A 310 -18.94 -4.46 -4.76
N VAL A 311 -19.99 -3.79 -5.27
CA VAL A 311 -21.07 -3.27 -4.40
C VAL A 311 -21.79 -4.39 -3.68
N GLY A 312 -22.04 -5.52 -4.37
CA GLY A 312 -22.62 -6.70 -3.75
C GLY A 312 -21.76 -7.29 -2.64
N ALA A 313 -20.44 -7.34 -2.84
CA ALA A 313 -19.53 -7.81 -1.80
C ALA A 313 -19.45 -6.81 -0.62
N ILE A 314 -19.41 -5.50 -0.88
CA ILE A 314 -19.48 -4.46 0.15
C ILE A 314 -20.78 -4.55 0.95
N LYS A 315 -21.93 -4.82 0.29
CA LYS A 315 -23.21 -5.09 0.95
C LYS A 315 -23.07 -6.22 1.97
N ALA A 316 -22.48 -7.36 1.57
CA ALA A 316 -22.30 -8.49 2.47
C ALA A 316 -21.39 -8.15 3.66
N LEU A 317 -20.31 -7.38 3.43
CA LEU A 317 -19.41 -6.92 4.49
C LEU A 317 -20.13 -5.98 5.47
N GLN A 318 -20.92 -5.02 4.98
CA GLN A 318 -21.67 -4.08 5.81
C GLN A 318 -22.80 -4.76 6.61
N GLU A 319 -23.54 -5.72 6.00
CA GLU A 319 -24.61 -6.44 6.67
C GLU A 319 -24.11 -7.40 7.75
N THR A 320 -22.96 -8.02 7.53
CA THR A 320 -22.43 -9.00 8.49
C THR A 320 -21.67 -8.34 9.63
N GLY A 321 -21.16 -7.12 9.42
CA GLY A 321 -20.24 -6.47 10.37
C GLY A 321 -18.98 -7.31 10.67
N ALA A 322 -18.73 -8.33 9.83
CA ALA A 322 -17.71 -9.34 10.09
C ALA A 322 -16.29 -8.79 10.07
N LEU A 323 -16.07 -7.65 9.40
CA LEU A 323 -14.75 -7.06 9.22
C LEU A 323 -14.83 -5.53 9.15
N GLU A 324 -13.99 -4.88 9.92
CA GLU A 324 -13.74 -3.45 9.79
C GLU A 324 -12.66 -3.24 8.73
N LEU A 325 -12.98 -2.47 7.69
CA LEU A 325 -12.02 -2.12 6.64
C LEU A 325 -11.16 -0.93 7.08
N ASP A 326 -9.86 -1.08 6.90
CA ASP A 326 -8.88 -0.06 7.30
C ASP A 326 -8.21 0.62 6.11
N LEU A 327 -8.11 -0.07 4.96
CA LEU A 327 -7.41 0.41 3.79
C LEU A 327 -8.04 -0.17 2.53
N ILE A 328 -8.16 0.63 1.48
CA ILE A 328 -8.76 0.20 0.22
C ILE A 328 -7.78 0.46 -0.93
N TYR A 329 -7.57 -0.54 -1.77
CA TYR A 329 -6.89 -0.45 -3.06
C TYR A 329 -7.88 -0.68 -4.19
N GLY A 330 -7.77 0.10 -5.27
CA GLY A 330 -8.70 -0.05 -6.40
C GLY A 330 -8.07 0.21 -7.76
N VAL A 331 -8.47 -0.58 -8.76
CA VAL A 331 -8.10 -0.40 -10.17
C VAL A 331 -9.35 -0.23 -11.02
N SER A 332 -9.34 0.72 -11.95
CA SER A 332 -10.43 0.94 -12.90
C SER A 332 -11.77 1.16 -12.18
N ILE A 333 -12.81 0.41 -12.51
CA ILE A 333 -14.10 0.50 -11.81
C ILE A 333 -13.95 0.19 -10.31
N GLY A 334 -12.98 -0.64 -9.92
CA GLY A 334 -12.66 -0.89 -8.52
C GLY A 334 -12.15 0.36 -7.80
N SER A 335 -11.44 1.26 -8.49
CA SER A 335 -11.05 2.55 -7.90
C SER A 335 -12.26 3.48 -7.72
N PHE A 336 -13.21 3.45 -8.63
CA PHE A 336 -14.45 4.22 -8.51
C PHE A 336 -15.29 3.76 -7.31
N VAL A 337 -15.52 2.45 -7.19
CA VAL A 337 -16.24 1.88 -6.05
C VAL A 337 -15.48 2.09 -4.76
N GLY A 338 -14.13 1.93 -4.78
CA GLY A 338 -13.26 2.16 -3.63
C GLY A 338 -13.31 3.60 -3.13
N MET A 339 -13.36 4.59 -4.04
CA MET A 339 -13.55 5.98 -3.68
C MET A 339 -14.85 6.19 -2.89
N LEU A 340 -15.98 5.70 -3.39
CA LEU A 340 -17.27 5.85 -2.70
C LEU A 340 -17.29 5.11 -1.36
N CYS A 341 -16.73 3.90 -1.32
CA CYS A 341 -16.60 3.10 -0.09
C CYS A 341 -15.69 3.79 0.95
N SER A 342 -14.65 4.51 0.53
CA SER A 342 -13.72 5.19 1.43
C SER A 342 -14.34 6.37 2.20
N PHE A 343 -15.48 6.90 1.72
CA PHE A 343 -16.33 7.85 2.46
C PHE A 343 -17.34 7.14 3.37
N GLU A 344 -17.23 5.83 3.57
CA GLU A 344 -18.17 5.00 4.35
C GLU A 344 -19.62 5.08 3.85
N MET A 345 -19.80 5.28 2.54
CA MET A 345 -21.14 5.29 1.96
C MET A 345 -21.80 3.91 2.14
N PRO A 346 -23.08 3.87 2.53
CA PRO A 346 -23.84 2.62 2.53
C PRO A 346 -23.97 2.06 1.12
N TRP A 347 -23.97 0.74 1.00
CA TRP A 347 -23.95 0.05 -0.30
C TRP A 347 -25.11 0.49 -1.21
N GLU A 348 -26.30 0.82 -0.66
CA GLU A 348 -27.44 1.33 -1.41
C GLU A 348 -27.13 2.64 -2.10
N ALA A 349 -26.41 3.54 -1.39
CA ALA A 349 -26.02 4.83 -1.93
C ALA A 349 -24.97 4.66 -3.03
N ILE A 350 -23.98 3.76 -2.82
CA ILE A 350 -22.97 3.41 -3.85
C ILE A 350 -23.67 2.84 -5.08
N TYR A 351 -24.58 1.89 -4.92
CA TYR A 351 -25.34 1.28 -6.00
C TYR A 351 -26.13 2.32 -6.80
N LYS A 352 -26.90 3.17 -6.10
CA LYS A 352 -27.70 4.22 -6.71
C LYS A 352 -26.81 5.22 -7.48
N TYR A 353 -25.68 5.61 -6.90
CA TYR A 353 -24.74 6.54 -7.52
C TYR A 353 -24.14 5.96 -8.79
N MET A 354 -23.72 4.71 -8.76
CA MET A 354 -23.22 3.99 -9.95
C MET A 354 -24.30 3.87 -11.03
N ARG A 355 -25.54 3.58 -10.65
CA ARG A 355 -26.64 3.53 -11.63
C ARG A 355 -26.86 4.84 -12.32
N VAL A 356 -26.95 5.93 -11.56
CA VAL A 356 -27.13 7.27 -12.13
C VAL A 356 -26.05 7.60 -13.15
N ILE A 357 -24.80 7.23 -12.88
CA ILE A 357 -23.67 7.58 -13.75
C ILE A 357 -23.56 6.61 -14.93
N PHE A 358 -23.64 5.32 -14.71
CA PHE A 358 -23.26 4.31 -15.72
C PHE A 358 -24.46 3.65 -16.43
N VAL A 359 -25.63 3.58 -15.79
CA VAL A 359 -26.82 2.90 -16.34
C VAL A 359 -27.81 3.91 -16.87
N ASP A 360 -28.24 4.86 -16.06
CA ASP A 360 -29.27 5.85 -16.41
C ASP A 360 -28.66 7.03 -17.17
N GLY A 361 -27.39 7.35 -16.89
CA GLY A 361 -26.60 8.35 -17.59
C GLY A 361 -25.84 7.74 -18.78
N SER A 362 -25.23 8.61 -19.55
CA SER A 362 -24.23 8.20 -20.57
C SER A 362 -22.88 8.74 -20.14
N PRO A 363 -22.08 7.97 -19.38
CA PRO A 363 -20.80 8.46 -18.83
C PRO A 363 -19.79 8.81 -19.91
N TYR A 364 -19.99 8.29 -21.12
CA TYR A 364 -19.12 8.48 -22.26
C TYR A 364 -19.91 9.00 -23.46
N SER A 365 -19.36 9.97 -24.18
CA SER A 365 -19.84 10.41 -25.48
C SER A 365 -18.87 9.96 -26.58
N PHE A 366 -19.43 9.55 -27.73
CA PHE A 366 -18.62 9.25 -28.91
C PHE A 366 -18.04 10.55 -29.45
N SER A 367 -16.75 10.73 -29.31
CA SER A 367 -15.99 11.90 -29.80
C SER A 367 -14.62 11.41 -30.25
N PRO A 368 -14.54 10.80 -31.43
CA PRO A 368 -13.28 10.25 -31.92
C PRO A 368 -12.26 11.36 -32.11
N SER A 369 -11.12 11.21 -31.45
CA SER A 369 -9.98 12.10 -31.53
C SER A 369 -8.71 11.30 -31.87
N PHE A 370 -7.58 11.97 -32.07
CA PHE A 370 -6.30 11.28 -32.21
C PHE A 370 -5.85 10.55 -30.96
N HIS A 371 -6.50 10.82 -29.81
CA HIS A 371 -6.10 10.29 -28.50
C HIS A 371 -7.04 9.22 -27.95
N SER A 372 -8.33 9.23 -28.39
CA SER A 372 -9.36 8.32 -27.85
C SER A 372 -10.59 8.26 -28.75
N LEU A 373 -11.38 7.20 -28.59
CA LEU A 373 -12.68 7.04 -29.28
C LEU A 373 -13.83 7.70 -28.51
N LEU A 374 -13.73 7.72 -27.19
CA LEU A 374 -14.73 8.27 -26.29
C LEU A 374 -14.15 9.42 -25.48
N GLN A 375 -15.01 10.32 -25.07
CA GLN A 375 -14.73 11.35 -24.06
C GLN A 375 -15.71 11.21 -22.91
N TYR A 376 -15.29 11.66 -21.74
CA TYR A 376 -16.18 11.76 -20.60
C TYR A 376 -17.31 12.74 -20.90
N SER A 377 -18.54 12.35 -20.58
CA SER A 377 -19.75 13.15 -20.83
C SER A 377 -20.23 13.85 -19.57
N THR A 378 -21.41 14.51 -19.67
CA THR A 378 -22.09 15.21 -18.59
C THR A 378 -22.39 14.34 -17.35
N GLY A 379 -22.42 13.01 -17.46
CA GLY A 379 -22.51 12.13 -16.27
C GLY A 379 -21.33 12.30 -15.32
N LEU A 380 -20.17 12.76 -15.83
CA LEU A 380 -19.01 13.08 -15.01
C LEU A 380 -19.10 14.45 -14.32
N GLU A 381 -19.97 15.35 -14.78
CA GLU A 381 -20.13 16.69 -14.16
C GLU A 381 -20.68 16.59 -12.73
N GLN A 382 -21.54 15.61 -12.46
CA GLN A 382 -21.98 15.32 -11.10
C GLN A 382 -20.81 14.88 -10.21
N LEU A 383 -19.95 13.99 -10.71
CA LEU A 383 -18.74 13.56 -9.99
C LEU A 383 -17.80 14.73 -9.71
N LYS A 384 -17.62 15.63 -10.68
CA LYS A 384 -16.78 16.82 -10.49
C LYS A 384 -17.37 17.73 -9.41
N THR A 385 -18.67 17.94 -9.43
CA THR A 385 -19.35 18.75 -8.42
C THR A 385 -19.17 18.16 -7.02
N ASP A 386 -19.28 16.83 -6.90
CA ASP A 386 -19.29 16.16 -5.61
C ASP A 386 -17.88 15.90 -5.04
N TYR A 387 -16.85 15.72 -5.90
CA TYR A 387 -15.55 15.18 -5.47
C TYR A 387 -14.31 15.93 -5.98
N SER A 388 -14.41 16.95 -6.85
CA SER A 388 -13.23 17.62 -7.41
C SER A 388 -12.42 18.44 -6.39
N SER A 389 -13.02 18.81 -5.27
CA SER A 389 -12.35 19.56 -4.20
C SER A 389 -11.58 18.67 -3.22
N PHE A 390 -11.76 17.35 -3.27
CA PHE A 390 -11.15 16.42 -2.33
C PHE A 390 -9.78 15.94 -2.81
N ASP A 391 -8.86 15.79 -1.87
CA ASP A 391 -7.63 15.03 -2.02
C ASP A 391 -7.86 13.56 -1.59
N ILE A 392 -6.97 12.64 -2.00
CA ILE A 392 -6.99 11.25 -1.52
C ILE A 392 -6.97 11.19 0.01
N HIS A 393 -6.34 12.16 0.65
CA HIS A 393 -6.26 12.28 2.11
C HIS A 393 -7.60 12.62 2.80
N ASP A 394 -8.62 13.02 2.05
CA ASP A 394 -9.89 13.51 2.59
C ASP A 394 -10.95 12.40 2.64
N THR A 395 -10.57 11.19 2.97
CA THR A 395 -11.48 10.04 3.12
C THR A 395 -11.42 9.49 4.54
N TRP A 396 -12.50 8.84 5.00
CA TRP A 396 -12.53 8.18 6.31
C TRP A 396 -11.65 6.93 6.32
N ILE A 397 -11.80 6.08 5.31
CA ILE A 397 -10.94 4.91 5.12
C ILE A 397 -9.83 5.30 4.15
N PRO A 398 -8.55 5.20 4.53
CA PRO A 398 -7.43 5.42 3.63
C PRO A 398 -7.60 4.68 2.31
N PHE A 399 -7.42 5.41 1.20
CA PHE A 399 -7.69 4.91 -0.13
C PHE A 399 -6.47 5.04 -1.05
N ARG A 400 -6.27 4.06 -1.93
CA ARG A 400 -5.15 3.98 -2.88
C ARG A 400 -5.69 3.60 -4.26
N PRO A 401 -6.13 4.55 -5.10
CA PRO A 401 -6.41 4.27 -6.50
C PRO A 401 -5.10 3.99 -7.23
N LEU A 402 -5.12 3.04 -8.19
CA LEU A 402 -3.93 2.69 -8.97
C LEU A 402 -4.11 3.03 -10.43
N SER A 403 -3.07 3.64 -11.01
CA SER A 403 -2.99 3.91 -12.45
C SER A 403 -1.62 3.53 -13.00
N THR A 404 -1.56 3.26 -14.30
CA THR A 404 -0.32 2.95 -15.01
C THR A 404 0.32 4.23 -15.53
N ASN A 405 1.52 4.56 -15.03
CA ASN A 405 2.35 5.63 -15.57
C ASN A 405 3.02 5.14 -16.85
N ILE A 406 2.50 5.58 -18.01
CA ILE A 406 3.06 5.19 -19.32
C ILE A 406 4.34 5.94 -19.68
N SER A 407 4.60 7.09 -19.03
CA SER A 407 5.86 7.83 -19.21
C SER A 407 7.06 7.11 -18.58
N ARG A 408 6.83 6.28 -17.57
CA ARG A 408 7.88 5.57 -16.79
C ARG A 408 7.67 4.06 -16.73
N ASN A 409 6.62 3.54 -17.35
CA ASN A 409 6.26 2.13 -17.42
C ASN A 409 6.19 1.42 -16.04
N HIS A 410 5.45 2.00 -15.08
CA HIS A 410 5.20 1.38 -13.78
C HIS A 410 3.78 1.64 -13.27
N LEU A 411 3.31 0.77 -12.39
CA LEU A 411 2.06 0.93 -11.66
C LEU A 411 2.27 1.91 -10.50
N THR A 412 1.39 2.90 -10.37
CA THR A 412 1.42 3.89 -9.29
C THR A 412 0.22 3.70 -8.38
N ALA A 413 0.45 3.34 -7.12
CA ALA A 413 -0.56 3.41 -6.07
C ALA A 413 -0.51 4.81 -5.45
N TRP A 414 -1.54 5.60 -5.66
CA TRP A 414 -1.60 6.99 -5.22
C TRP A 414 -1.92 7.09 -3.74
N SER A 415 -1.16 7.89 -3.02
CA SER A 415 -1.39 8.19 -1.60
C SER A 415 -1.75 9.66 -1.35
N ALA A 416 -1.66 10.50 -2.38
CA ALA A 416 -1.94 11.94 -2.31
C ALA A 416 -2.34 12.47 -3.68
N GLY A 417 -2.86 13.70 -3.71
CA GLY A 417 -3.27 14.40 -4.92
C GLY A 417 -4.78 14.36 -5.13
N ASN A 418 -5.26 15.15 -6.10
CA ASN A 418 -6.69 15.26 -6.34
C ASN A 418 -7.36 13.91 -6.52
N LEU A 419 -8.33 13.60 -5.67
CA LEU A 419 -8.99 12.30 -5.60
C LEU A 419 -9.63 11.90 -6.93
N LEU A 420 -10.37 12.82 -7.54
CA LEU A 420 -11.10 12.55 -8.77
C LEU A 420 -10.16 12.31 -9.95
N ASP A 421 -9.10 13.11 -10.10
CA ASP A 421 -8.13 12.97 -11.17
C ASP A 421 -7.42 11.61 -11.11
N ARG A 422 -7.10 11.12 -9.91
CA ARG A 422 -6.46 9.81 -9.72
C ARG A 422 -7.40 8.65 -10.05
N VAL A 423 -8.69 8.79 -9.68
CA VAL A 423 -9.73 7.80 -10.04
C VAL A 423 -9.98 7.80 -11.55
N ILE A 424 -10.09 8.97 -12.17
CA ILE A 424 -10.25 9.09 -13.64
C ILE A 424 -9.06 8.47 -14.37
N ALA A 425 -7.83 8.73 -13.91
CA ALA A 425 -6.63 8.12 -14.48
C ALA A 425 -6.66 6.58 -14.39
N SER A 426 -7.11 6.08 -13.23
CA SER A 426 -7.28 4.64 -13.01
C SER A 426 -8.32 4.00 -13.93
N MET A 427 -9.28 4.79 -14.45
CA MET A 427 -10.36 4.33 -15.34
C MET A 427 -10.08 4.62 -16.83
N SER A 428 -8.97 5.28 -17.16
CA SER A 428 -8.65 5.72 -18.53
C SER A 428 -8.09 4.58 -19.37
N ILE A 429 -8.98 3.72 -19.88
CA ILE A 429 -8.61 2.55 -20.72
C ILE A 429 -7.98 3.03 -22.02
N PRO A 430 -6.74 2.61 -22.36
CA PRO A 430 -6.04 3.02 -23.57
C PRO A 430 -6.84 2.78 -24.86
N GLY A 431 -6.88 3.78 -25.72
CA GLY A 431 -7.63 3.72 -27.00
C GLY A 431 -9.14 3.98 -26.85
N ILE A 432 -9.71 3.78 -25.65
CA ILE A 432 -11.12 4.06 -25.35
C ILE A 432 -11.26 5.45 -24.76
N LEU A 433 -10.52 5.75 -23.71
CA LEU A 433 -10.50 7.03 -23.02
C LEU A 433 -9.13 7.72 -23.12
N PRO A 434 -9.08 9.06 -23.06
CA PRO A 434 -7.81 9.77 -23.16
C PRO A 434 -6.93 9.51 -21.92
N PRO A 435 -5.60 9.46 -22.09
CA PRO A 435 -4.68 9.47 -20.95
C PRO A 435 -4.84 10.74 -20.11
N VAL A 436 -4.61 10.63 -18.81
CA VAL A 436 -4.64 11.76 -17.88
C VAL A 436 -3.22 12.25 -17.64
N GLN A 437 -2.98 13.54 -17.80
CA GLN A 437 -1.72 14.18 -17.46
C GLN A 437 -1.74 14.62 -16.01
N MET A 438 -0.71 14.21 -15.26
CA MET A 438 -0.53 14.60 -13.86
C MET A 438 0.26 15.91 -13.73
N GLU A 439 0.32 16.45 -12.51
CA GLU A 439 0.98 17.73 -12.21
C GLU A 439 2.48 17.73 -12.52
N ASP A 440 3.12 16.54 -12.45
CA ASP A 440 4.54 16.36 -12.81
C ASP A 440 4.77 16.19 -14.32
N GLY A 441 3.71 16.33 -15.13
CA GLY A 441 3.73 16.15 -16.57
C GLY A 441 3.67 14.69 -17.04
N SER A 442 3.69 13.70 -16.13
CA SER A 442 3.57 12.29 -16.49
C SER A 442 2.17 11.95 -17.01
N LEU A 443 2.11 10.99 -17.95
CA LEU A 443 0.85 10.50 -18.52
C LEU A 443 0.46 9.17 -17.87
N HIS A 444 -0.80 9.10 -17.45
CA HIS A 444 -1.38 7.94 -16.79
C HIS A 444 -2.59 7.39 -17.54
N VAL A 445 -2.71 6.07 -17.49
CA VAL A 445 -3.83 5.29 -18.05
C VAL A 445 -4.32 4.29 -17.00
N ASP A 446 -5.34 3.50 -17.34
CA ASP A 446 -5.93 2.48 -16.48
C ASP A 446 -4.86 1.57 -15.85
N GLY A 447 -5.01 1.31 -14.55
CA GLY A 447 -4.10 0.44 -13.79
C GLY A 447 -4.07 -1.00 -14.29
N SER A 448 -5.18 -1.47 -14.90
CA SER A 448 -5.30 -2.81 -15.47
C SER A 448 -4.34 -3.11 -16.62
N VAL A 449 -3.66 -2.10 -17.17
CA VAL A 449 -2.58 -2.28 -18.16
C VAL A 449 -1.41 -3.08 -17.57
N ILE A 450 -1.08 -2.87 -16.29
CA ILE A 450 0.03 -3.56 -15.61
C ILE A 450 -0.49 -4.60 -14.61
N ASP A 451 -1.53 -4.28 -13.83
CA ASP A 451 -2.08 -5.18 -12.84
C ASP A 451 -3.57 -4.90 -12.63
N ASN A 452 -4.39 -5.90 -12.88
CA ASN A 452 -5.85 -5.77 -12.75
C ASN A 452 -6.36 -6.01 -11.32
N LEU A 453 -5.57 -6.67 -10.46
CA LEU A 453 -5.91 -6.96 -9.08
C LEU A 453 -4.65 -6.81 -8.20
N PRO A 454 -4.33 -5.60 -7.70
CA PRO A 454 -3.04 -5.24 -7.14
C PRO A 454 -2.83 -5.78 -5.71
N ILE A 455 -2.91 -7.11 -5.55
CA ILE A 455 -2.71 -7.79 -4.26
C ILE A 455 -1.28 -7.58 -3.76
N THR A 456 -0.29 -7.59 -4.65
CA THR A 456 1.12 -7.40 -4.29
C THR A 456 1.35 -6.05 -3.64
N GLU A 457 0.79 -4.97 -4.20
CA GLU A 457 0.88 -3.61 -3.64
C GLU A 457 0.20 -3.53 -2.29
N ALA A 458 -1.01 -4.11 -2.16
CA ALA A 458 -1.73 -4.15 -0.90
C ALA A 458 -0.95 -4.94 0.16
N ARG A 459 -0.48 -6.14 -0.16
CA ARG A 459 0.33 -6.97 0.76
C ARG A 459 1.64 -6.30 1.15
N SER A 460 2.23 -5.47 0.29
CA SER A 460 3.44 -4.71 0.61
C SER A 460 3.23 -3.64 1.70
N SER A 461 2.00 -3.25 2.00
CA SER A 461 1.66 -2.22 2.99
C SER A 461 1.15 -2.77 4.31
N THR A 462 0.73 -4.04 4.37
CA THR A 462 0.13 -4.62 5.57
C THR A 462 0.50 -6.08 5.79
N SER A 463 0.67 -6.46 7.06
CA SER A 463 0.68 -7.85 7.52
C SER A 463 -0.70 -8.31 8.01
N GLY A 464 -1.69 -7.41 8.02
CA GLY A 464 -3.08 -7.70 8.36
C GLY A 464 -3.80 -8.49 7.27
N VAL A 465 -5.11 -8.62 7.40
CA VAL A 465 -5.94 -9.36 6.46
C VAL A 465 -6.05 -8.64 5.12
N VAL A 466 -5.85 -9.36 4.01
CA VAL A 466 -6.06 -8.86 2.64
C VAL A 466 -7.18 -9.64 1.98
N ILE A 467 -8.26 -8.93 1.66
CA ILE A 467 -9.41 -9.46 0.91
C ILE A 467 -9.38 -8.87 -0.49
N ALA A 468 -9.36 -9.71 -1.52
CA ALA A 468 -9.37 -9.28 -2.91
C ALA A 468 -10.66 -9.69 -3.61
N ILE A 469 -11.20 -8.82 -4.45
CA ILE A 469 -12.39 -9.10 -5.27
C ILE A 469 -11.98 -9.07 -6.74
N SER A 470 -11.90 -10.27 -7.34
CA SER A 470 -11.55 -10.48 -8.73
C SER A 470 -12.81 -10.49 -9.59
N LEU A 471 -12.92 -9.60 -10.57
CA LEU A 471 -14.00 -9.56 -11.55
C LEU A 471 -13.66 -10.30 -12.86
N ASP A 472 -12.44 -10.78 -12.95
CA ASP A 472 -11.87 -11.34 -14.18
C ASP A 472 -11.35 -12.76 -13.94
N HIS A 473 -12.26 -13.68 -13.62
CA HIS A 473 -11.95 -15.10 -13.45
C HIS A 473 -12.85 -15.96 -14.33
N GLY A 474 -12.42 -17.16 -14.59
CA GLY A 474 -13.12 -18.20 -15.34
C GLY A 474 -12.11 -19.14 -15.97
N GLU A 475 -12.18 -20.41 -15.61
CA GLU A 475 -11.54 -21.50 -16.32
C GLU A 475 -12.33 -21.74 -17.61
N GLY A 476 -11.97 -21.09 -18.68
CA GLY A 476 -12.65 -21.31 -19.95
C GLY A 476 -12.13 -20.43 -21.07
N GLN A 477 -12.29 -20.90 -22.29
CA GLN A 477 -12.00 -20.14 -23.48
C GLN A 477 -12.96 -18.95 -23.53
N ARG A 478 -12.42 -17.72 -23.30
CA ARG A 478 -13.23 -16.51 -23.40
C ARG A 478 -13.79 -16.39 -24.80
N THR A 479 -15.09 -16.25 -24.90
CA THR A 479 -15.71 -15.85 -26.14
C THR A 479 -15.51 -14.34 -26.29
N ILE A 480 -14.51 -13.93 -27.09
CA ILE A 480 -14.35 -12.52 -27.45
C ILE A 480 -15.55 -12.14 -28.32
N PRO A 481 -16.34 -11.11 -27.95
CA PRO A 481 -17.47 -10.68 -28.75
C PRO A 481 -17.02 -10.37 -30.18
N THR A 482 -17.75 -10.89 -31.14
CA THR A 482 -17.48 -10.63 -32.55
C THR A 482 -18.41 -9.55 -33.10
N LEU A 483 -18.10 -9.03 -34.27
CA LEU A 483 -19.01 -8.13 -35.00
C LEU A 483 -20.42 -8.72 -35.19
N ALA A 484 -20.55 -10.04 -35.18
CA ALA A 484 -21.84 -10.71 -35.30
C ALA A 484 -22.74 -10.46 -34.06
N ASP A 485 -22.13 -10.28 -32.89
CA ASP A 485 -22.82 -10.07 -31.60
C ASP A 485 -23.22 -8.60 -31.40
N SER A 486 -22.70 -7.69 -32.25
CA SER A 486 -22.95 -6.25 -32.15
C SER A 486 -24.31 -5.87 -32.73
N LYS A 487 -25.14 -5.17 -31.93
CA LYS A 487 -26.47 -4.67 -32.32
C LYS A 487 -26.41 -3.30 -33.01
N GLY A 488 -25.24 -2.69 -33.20
CA GLY A 488 -25.08 -1.35 -33.78
C GLY A 488 -25.39 -1.30 -35.26
N ALA A 489 -26.27 -0.41 -35.70
CA ALA A 489 -26.71 -0.29 -37.11
C ALA A 489 -25.54 0.01 -38.06
N ILE A 490 -24.58 0.84 -37.67
CA ILE A 490 -23.38 1.19 -38.47
C ILE A 490 -22.50 -0.07 -38.64
N ILE A 491 -22.31 -0.85 -37.61
CA ILE A 491 -21.50 -2.07 -37.61
C ILE A 491 -22.15 -3.13 -38.52
N GLN A 492 -23.48 -3.26 -38.47
CA GLN A 492 -24.23 -4.14 -39.36
C GLN A 492 -24.11 -3.70 -40.80
N TRP A 493 -24.12 -2.39 -41.08
CA TRP A 493 -23.94 -1.83 -42.42
C TRP A 493 -22.51 -2.10 -42.96
N LEU A 494 -21.46 -1.86 -42.16
CA LEU A 494 -20.07 -2.17 -42.51
C LEU A 494 -19.86 -3.65 -42.84
N SER A 495 -20.50 -4.53 -42.06
CA SER A 495 -20.47 -5.97 -42.29
C SER A 495 -21.20 -6.37 -43.60
N ARG A 496 -22.35 -5.74 -43.89
CA ARG A 496 -23.09 -5.97 -45.15
C ARG A 496 -22.34 -5.42 -46.36
N ALA A 497 -21.60 -4.33 -46.18
CA ALA A 497 -20.75 -3.75 -47.24
C ALA A 497 -19.44 -4.53 -47.50
N GLY A 498 -19.21 -5.64 -46.78
CA GLY A 498 -17.99 -6.45 -46.92
C GLY A 498 -16.73 -5.81 -46.36
N LEU A 499 -16.86 -4.67 -45.66
CA LEU A 499 -15.75 -3.91 -45.11
C LEU A 499 -15.27 -4.48 -43.75
N ALA A 500 -16.06 -5.40 -43.14
CA ALA A 500 -15.69 -6.06 -41.89
C ALA A 500 -16.18 -7.52 -41.87
N LYS A 501 -15.34 -8.45 -41.38
CA LYS A 501 -15.72 -9.86 -41.22
C LYS A 501 -16.51 -10.04 -39.92
N ARG A 502 -17.69 -10.64 -39.99
CA ARG A 502 -18.57 -10.90 -38.86
C ARG A 502 -17.92 -11.75 -37.74
N SER A 503 -16.96 -12.58 -38.11
CA SER A 503 -16.25 -13.48 -37.15
C SER A 503 -15.05 -12.82 -36.46
N MET A 504 -14.78 -11.53 -36.70
CA MET A 504 -13.66 -10.80 -36.12
C MET A 504 -14.17 -9.87 -34.98
N PRO A 505 -13.43 -9.73 -33.89
CA PRO A 505 -13.75 -8.76 -32.85
C PRO A 505 -13.53 -7.33 -33.33
N LEU A 506 -14.11 -6.38 -32.63
CA LEU A 506 -13.77 -4.96 -32.82
C LEU A 506 -12.32 -4.69 -32.42
N LEU A 507 -11.71 -3.67 -33.02
CA LEU A 507 -10.34 -3.26 -32.66
C LEU A 507 -10.23 -2.92 -31.17
N THR A 508 -11.24 -2.24 -30.61
CA THR A 508 -11.36 -1.92 -29.18
C THR A 508 -11.36 -3.15 -28.33
N ASP A 509 -12.13 -4.18 -28.69
CA ASP A 509 -12.19 -5.44 -27.96
C ASP A 509 -10.85 -6.18 -28.05
N THR A 510 -10.23 -6.19 -29.24
CA THR A 510 -8.90 -6.82 -29.41
C THR A 510 -7.85 -6.16 -28.52
N ILE A 511 -7.78 -4.83 -28.48
CA ILE A 511 -6.84 -4.07 -27.62
C ILE A 511 -7.14 -4.37 -26.15
N LEU A 512 -8.40 -4.25 -25.75
CA LEU A 512 -8.84 -4.44 -24.38
C LEU A 512 -8.52 -5.85 -23.85
N TYR A 513 -8.91 -6.89 -24.60
CA TYR A 513 -8.64 -8.27 -24.21
C TYR A 513 -7.15 -8.63 -24.25
N SER A 514 -6.36 -7.99 -25.10
CA SER A 514 -4.90 -8.17 -25.12
C SER A 514 -4.26 -7.58 -23.86
N ILE A 515 -4.66 -6.39 -23.46
CA ILE A 515 -4.18 -5.72 -22.25
C ILE A 515 -4.59 -6.52 -21.00
N LEU A 516 -5.88 -6.85 -20.88
CA LEU A 516 -6.39 -7.59 -19.74
C LEU A 516 -5.81 -9.01 -19.64
N GLY A 517 -5.45 -9.63 -20.77
CA GLY A 517 -4.85 -10.96 -20.79
C GLY A 517 -3.48 -11.00 -20.11
N ALA A 518 -2.64 -10.00 -20.36
CA ALA A 518 -1.31 -9.90 -19.75
C ALA A 518 -1.39 -9.59 -18.24
N ALA A 519 -2.25 -8.64 -17.85
CA ALA A 519 -2.44 -8.26 -16.44
C ALA A 519 -3.06 -9.38 -15.61
N ARG A 520 -3.91 -10.23 -16.20
CA ARG A 520 -4.55 -11.36 -15.54
C ARG A 520 -3.54 -12.37 -15.00
N GLN A 521 -2.55 -12.75 -15.82
CA GLN A 521 -1.54 -13.72 -15.37
C GLN A 521 -0.83 -13.21 -14.11
N LYS A 522 -0.48 -11.91 -14.06
CA LYS A 522 0.12 -11.29 -12.89
C LYS A 522 -0.81 -11.36 -11.67
N SER A 523 -2.10 -11.07 -11.87
CA SER A 523 -3.10 -11.14 -10.79
C SER A 523 -3.29 -12.56 -10.27
N ASP A 524 -3.40 -13.57 -11.17
CA ASP A 524 -3.54 -14.98 -10.80
C ASP A 524 -2.31 -15.46 -10.00
N ASP A 525 -1.10 -15.05 -10.42
CA ASP A 525 0.17 -15.37 -9.73
C ASP A 525 0.23 -14.76 -8.32
N ALA A 526 -0.47 -13.64 -8.08
CA ALA A 526 -0.47 -12.93 -6.80
C ALA A 526 -1.61 -13.36 -5.85
N GLU A 527 -2.58 -14.16 -6.29
CA GLU A 527 -3.74 -14.54 -5.47
C GLU A 527 -3.36 -15.22 -4.15
N HIS A 528 -2.29 -16.00 -4.13
CA HIS A 528 -1.79 -16.68 -2.94
C HIS A 528 -1.31 -15.72 -1.83
N LEU A 529 -1.14 -14.42 -2.14
CA LEU A 529 -0.77 -13.37 -1.18
C LEU A 529 -2.00 -12.78 -0.46
N ALA A 530 -3.22 -13.04 -0.94
CA ALA A 530 -4.44 -12.61 -0.28
C ALA A 530 -4.97 -13.68 0.67
N ASP A 531 -5.49 -13.27 1.82
CA ASP A 531 -6.09 -14.17 2.80
C ASP A 531 -7.46 -14.67 2.33
N CYS A 532 -8.13 -13.89 1.49
CA CYS A 532 -9.39 -14.26 0.86
C CYS A 532 -9.51 -13.62 -0.53
N VAL A 533 -9.81 -14.44 -1.55
CA VAL A 533 -10.13 -13.93 -2.89
C VAL A 533 -11.59 -14.27 -3.21
N LEU A 534 -12.41 -13.23 -3.38
CA LEU A 534 -13.79 -13.34 -3.81
C LEU A 534 -13.84 -13.36 -5.33
N LYS A 535 -14.54 -14.35 -5.91
CA LYS A 535 -14.65 -14.57 -7.35
C LYS A 535 -16.13 -14.70 -7.73
N PRO A 536 -16.89 -13.59 -7.82
CA PRO A 536 -18.32 -13.63 -8.21
C PRO A 536 -18.50 -14.25 -9.59
N ASP A 537 -19.51 -15.08 -9.79
CA ASP A 537 -19.81 -15.66 -11.11
C ASP A 537 -20.41 -14.58 -12.04
N LEU A 538 -19.58 -14.11 -12.99
CA LEU A 538 -19.88 -13.04 -13.93
C LEU A 538 -19.71 -13.48 -15.39
N MET A 539 -19.79 -14.77 -15.67
CA MET A 539 -19.49 -15.35 -16.99
C MET A 539 -20.34 -14.75 -18.13
N SER A 540 -21.57 -14.34 -17.84
CA SER A 540 -22.50 -13.78 -18.83
C SER A 540 -22.40 -12.27 -19.03
N ALA A 541 -21.59 -11.56 -18.19
CA ALA A 541 -21.53 -10.10 -18.22
C ALA A 541 -20.40 -9.60 -19.10
N GLY A 542 -20.71 -8.73 -20.08
CA GLY A 542 -19.72 -8.01 -20.86
C GLY A 542 -19.12 -6.83 -20.08
N LEU A 543 -17.89 -6.40 -20.43
CA LEU A 543 -17.18 -5.31 -19.76
C LEU A 543 -17.90 -3.96 -19.84
N LEU A 544 -18.66 -3.71 -20.90
CA LEU A 544 -19.42 -2.48 -21.13
C LEU A 544 -20.94 -2.72 -21.13
N ASP A 545 -21.38 -3.88 -20.67
CA ASP A 545 -22.81 -4.22 -20.58
C ASP A 545 -23.38 -3.80 -19.21
N TRP A 546 -23.72 -2.53 -19.09
CA TRP A 546 -24.27 -1.94 -17.87
C TRP A 546 -25.67 -2.50 -17.51
N SER A 547 -26.32 -3.27 -18.38
CA SER A 547 -27.60 -3.94 -18.07
C SER A 547 -27.45 -5.08 -17.05
N CYS A 548 -26.20 -5.54 -16.81
CA CYS A 548 -25.90 -6.59 -15.83
C CYS A 548 -25.87 -6.10 -14.37
N CYS A 549 -26.19 -4.84 -14.08
CA CYS A 549 -26.00 -4.22 -12.76
C CYS A 549 -26.61 -5.04 -11.60
N ASP A 550 -27.87 -5.48 -11.73
CA ASP A 550 -28.57 -6.25 -10.68
C ASP A 550 -27.99 -7.66 -10.52
N THR A 551 -27.70 -8.32 -11.64
CA THR A 551 -27.14 -9.69 -11.62
C THR A 551 -25.72 -9.72 -11.09
N ALA A 552 -24.92 -8.71 -11.42
CA ALA A 552 -23.56 -8.56 -10.90
C ALA A 552 -23.56 -8.25 -9.40
N LEU A 553 -24.43 -7.37 -8.93
CA LEU A 553 -24.60 -7.07 -7.51
C LEU A 553 -24.94 -8.35 -6.73
N GLU A 554 -25.93 -9.11 -7.21
CA GLU A 554 -26.36 -10.35 -6.54
C GLU A 554 -25.24 -11.41 -6.54
N ALA A 555 -24.47 -11.53 -7.64
CA ALA A 555 -23.34 -12.46 -7.72
C ALA A 555 -22.26 -12.09 -6.69
N GLY A 556 -21.92 -10.80 -6.58
CA GLY A 556 -20.95 -10.31 -5.59
C GLY A 556 -21.41 -10.54 -4.15
N TYR A 557 -22.67 -10.26 -3.86
CA TYR A 557 -23.26 -10.48 -2.54
C TYR A 557 -23.22 -11.96 -2.14
N ARG A 558 -23.65 -12.85 -3.04
CA ARG A 558 -23.69 -14.30 -2.80
C ARG A 558 -22.29 -14.86 -2.55
N GLU A 559 -21.32 -14.49 -3.38
CA GLU A 559 -19.94 -14.94 -3.25
C GLU A 559 -19.34 -14.50 -1.90
N ALA A 560 -19.49 -13.22 -1.55
CA ALA A 560 -18.97 -12.69 -0.29
C ALA A 560 -19.67 -13.33 0.92
N LYS A 561 -20.99 -13.47 0.89
CA LYS A 561 -21.73 -14.11 1.96
C LYS A 561 -21.30 -15.55 2.18
N ASN A 562 -21.11 -16.31 1.11
CA ASN A 562 -20.70 -17.72 1.19
C ASN A 562 -19.28 -17.88 1.76
N LYS A 563 -18.35 -17.02 1.37
CA LYS A 563 -16.94 -17.12 1.79
C LYS A 563 -16.64 -16.48 3.13
N LEU A 564 -17.39 -15.42 3.52
CA LEU A 564 -17.12 -14.68 4.73
C LEU A 564 -18.02 -15.08 5.90
N GLN A 565 -19.12 -15.81 5.65
CA GLN A 565 -20.03 -16.22 6.71
C GLN A 565 -19.41 -17.31 7.60
N GLY A 566 -19.20 -16.99 8.87
CA GLY A 566 -18.66 -17.92 9.86
C GLY A 566 -17.15 -18.18 9.76
N VAL A 567 -16.44 -17.41 8.95
CA VAL A 567 -14.98 -17.49 8.82
C VAL A 567 -14.34 -16.36 9.62
N GLU A 568 -13.60 -16.69 10.65
CA GLU A 568 -12.68 -15.78 11.29
C GLU A 568 -11.43 -15.68 10.40
N LEU A 569 -11.39 -14.64 9.56
CA LEU A 569 -10.22 -14.42 8.71
C LEU A 569 -9.03 -14.05 9.60
N GLN A 570 -8.03 -14.91 9.59
CA GLN A 570 -6.74 -14.61 10.21
C GLN A 570 -5.73 -14.28 9.13
N PRO A 571 -4.83 -13.31 9.36
CA PRO A 571 -3.75 -13.04 8.42
C PRO A 571 -2.96 -14.30 8.14
N ILE A 572 -2.52 -14.50 6.90
CA ILE A 572 -1.58 -15.58 6.57
C ILE A 572 -0.35 -15.38 7.44
N THR A 573 -0.25 -16.15 8.54
CA THR A 573 0.93 -16.19 9.39
C THR A 573 2.01 -16.97 8.64
N ASN A 574 3.01 -16.26 8.19
CA ASN A 574 4.19 -16.82 7.52
C ASN A 574 5.25 -17.24 8.52
#